data_a55eb8b154a25e6a4859371c10edede4
#
_entry.id   a55eb8b154a25e6a4859371c10edede4
#
_cell.length_a   1.000
_cell.length_b   1.000
_cell.length_c   1.000
_cell.angle_alpha   90.00
_cell.angle_beta   90.00
_cell.angle_gamma   90.00
#
_symmetry.space_group_name_H-M   'P 1'
#
loop_
_entity.id
_entity.type
_entity.pdbx_description
1 polymer ?
#
loop_
_entity_poly.entity_id
_entity_poly.type
_entity_poly.pdbx_seq_one_letter_code
_entity_poly.pdbx_strand_id
1 'polypeptide(L)'
;MPYDFVPGQWQGLHFYNSSTENELVYTDIHSTYNGVVIDSTDVSKQKLTLENVTIHNCQGYGLLTAHAKLSMYNTQITNTLGDCVLVNGGDVEINNCTLAQFYPFDAKRGVALRFTTRHPLLNLAVSNTLVTGYADDQLMGEKGDSTIQFNYSFAHSIIRTPKVETADSVYFVDVIYEDVKDTVSCGEKHFVRIDTDSLRYDFRLDSVSLAIDKADTLSARPTDRNGKTRDRLPDIGAYEYIKP
;
A
#
# COMPACT_ATOMS: atom_id res chain seq x y z
N MET A 1 14.08 -17.41 -16.77
CA MET A 1 13.11 -16.82 -15.81
C MET A 1 11.79 -16.73 -16.55
N PRO A 2 10.67 -17.19 -15.99
CA PRO A 2 9.34 -17.00 -16.58
C PRO A 2 9.04 -15.52 -16.81
N TYR A 3 8.28 -15.23 -17.87
CA TYR A 3 7.94 -13.85 -18.24
C TYR A 3 7.30 -13.06 -17.09
N ASP A 4 6.42 -13.69 -16.31
CA ASP A 4 5.71 -13.09 -15.19
C ASP A 4 6.62 -12.61 -14.04
N PHE A 5 7.87 -13.09 -14.00
CA PHE A 5 8.84 -12.69 -12.97
C PHE A 5 9.80 -11.59 -13.44
N VAL A 6 9.69 -11.15 -14.70
CA VAL A 6 10.55 -10.10 -15.26
C VAL A 6 9.81 -8.78 -15.23
N PRO A 7 10.24 -7.78 -14.43
CA PRO A 7 9.60 -6.46 -14.43
C PRO A 7 9.90 -5.70 -15.74
N GLY A 8 9.11 -4.66 -16.06
CA GLY A 8 9.36 -3.76 -17.16
C GLY A 8 8.95 -4.28 -18.54
N GLN A 9 8.08 -5.29 -18.63
CA GLN A 9 7.67 -5.87 -19.91
C GLN A 9 6.69 -4.99 -20.69
N TRP A 10 5.95 -4.13 -20.02
CA TRP A 10 5.04 -3.16 -20.61
C TRP A 10 4.89 -1.94 -19.70
N GLN A 11 4.29 -0.84 -20.20
CA GLN A 11 4.29 0.44 -19.49
C GLN A 11 3.36 0.49 -18.28
N GLY A 12 2.36 -0.41 -18.20
CA GLY A 12 1.30 -0.37 -17.20
C GLY A 12 0.11 0.50 -17.64
N LEU A 13 -0.73 0.89 -16.69
CA LEU A 13 -1.92 1.72 -16.95
C LEU A 13 -1.63 3.18 -16.66
N HIS A 14 -2.07 4.08 -17.54
CA HIS A 14 -1.94 5.52 -17.37
C HIS A 14 -3.31 6.20 -17.47
N PHE A 15 -3.75 6.82 -16.39
CA PHE A 15 -4.98 7.60 -16.31
C PHE A 15 -4.66 9.08 -16.52
N TYR A 16 -4.80 9.52 -17.76
CA TYR A 16 -4.53 10.91 -18.17
C TYR A 16 -5.49 11.90 -17.50
N ASN A 17 -5.11 13.17 -17.44
CA ASN A 17 -5.86 14.24 -16.79
C ASN A 17 -7.33 14.37 -17.24
N SER A 18 -7.64 13.99 -18.47
CA SER A 18 -8.98 14.07 -19.05
C SER A 18 -9.95 12.99 -18.56
N SER A 19 -9.47 11.89 -17.95
CA SER A 19 -10.34 10.81 -17.47
C SER A 19 -10.67 10.97 -15.99
N THR A 20 -11.90 10.68 -15.60
CA THR A 20 -12.39 10.66 -14.21
C THR A 20 -13.35 9.49 -14.02
N GLU A 21 -13.69 9.19 -12.77
CA GLU A 21 -14.64 8.13 -12.42
C GLU A 21 -14.24 6.75 -12.95
N ASN A 22 -12.92 6.50 -12.98
CA ASN A 22 -12.39 5.21 -13.41
C ASN A 22 -12.42 4.22 -12.24
N GLU A 23 -12.61 2.94 -12.57
CA GLU A 23 -12.58 1.85 -11.61
C GLU A 23 -11.73 0.69 -12.11
N LEU A 24 -10.94 0.11 -11.22
CA LEU A 24 -10.30 -1.19 -11.40
C LEU A 24 -10.78 -2.11 -10.27
N VAL A 25 -11.42 -3.20 -10.64
CA VAL A 25 -12.01 -4.14 -9.68
C VAL A 25 -11.54 -5.55 -10.03
N TYR A 26 -11.08 -6.31 -9.04
CA TYR A 26 -10.54 -7.67 -9.21
C TYR A 26 -9.50 -7.79 -10.33
N THR A 27 -8.64 -6.78 -10.42
CA THR A 27 -7.63 -6.69 -11.48
C THR A 27 -6.25 -7.07 -10.95
N ASP A 28 -5.47 -7.80 -11.76
CA ASP A 28 -4.07 -8.12 -11.49
C ASP A 28 -3.18 -7.41 -12.53
N ILE A 29 -2.24 -6.57 -12.06
CA ILE A 29 -1.31 -5.77 -12.87
C ILE A 29 0.10 -6.13 -12.45
N HIS A 30 0.88 -6.70 -13.36
CA HIS A 30 2.23 -7.13 -13.02
C HIS A 30 3.22 -6.99 -14.18
N SER A 31 4.50 -7.13 -13.85
CA SER A 31 5.61 -7.11 -14.81
C SER A 31 5.68 -5.84 -15.65
N THR A 32 5.23 -4.73 -15.07
CA THR A 32 5.16 -3.42 -15.74
C THR A 32 6.43 -2.60 -15.52
N TYR A 33 6.56 -1.51 -16.29
CA TYR A 33 7.47 -0.43 -15.90
C TYR A 33 6.89 0.28 -14.66
N ASN A 34 5.75 0.98 -14.77
CA ASN A 34 4.95 1.40 -13.62
C ASN A 34 3.62 0.63 -13.63
N GLY A 35 3.10 0.24 -12.49
CA GLY A 35 1.81 -0.45 -12.42
C GLY A 35 0.68 0.47 -12.86
N VAL A 36 0.44 1.52 -12.10
CA VAL A 36 -0.59 2.54 -12.36
C VAL A 36 0.00 3.93 -12.21
N VAL A 37 -0.19 4.78 -13.20
CA VAL A 37 0.15 6.21 -13.20
C VAL A 37 -1.12 7.04 -13.29
N ILE A 38 -1.25 8.05 -12.43
CA ILE A 38 -2.44 8.90 -12.33
C ILE A 38 -2.01 10.35 -12.45
N ASP A 39 -2.46 11.02 -13.51
CA ASP A 39 -2.23 12.44 -13.71
C ASP A 39 -3.12 13.29 -12.80
N SER A 40 -2.69 14.53 -12.60
CA SER A 40 -3.41 15.56 -11.87
C SER A 40 -4.79 15.84 -12.46
N THR A 41 -5.81 15.94 -11.59
CA THR A 41 -7.19 16.29 -11.96
C THR A 41 -7.83 17.18 -10.90
N ASP A 42 -9.04 17.65 -11.19
CA ASP A 42 -9.90 18.27 -10.19
C ASP A 42 -10.25 17.26 -9.08
N VAL A 43 -9.79 17.52 -7.87
CA VAL A 43 -9.97 16.64 -6.70
C VAL A 43 -11.42 16.62 -6.17
N SER A 44 -12.31 17.47 -6.68
CA SER A 44 -13.74 17.39 -6.39
C SER A 44 -14.40 16.15 -7.02
N LYS A 45 -13.73 15.54 -8.02
CA LYS A 45 -14.20 14.35 -8.73
C LYS A 45 -13.32 13.16 -8.42
N GLN A 46 -13.95 12.00 -8.22
CA GLN A 46 -13.21 10.75 -8.11
C GLN A 46 -12.42 10.50 -9.40
N LYS A 47 -11.11 10.31 -9.26
CA LYS A 47 -10.24 10.01 -10.39
C LYS A 47 -10.19 8.51 -10.68
N LEU A 48 -9.92 7.75 -9.63
CA LEU A 48 -9.78 6.30 -9.73
C LEU A 48 -10.18 5.65 -8.41
N THR A 49 -10.90 4.56 -8.49
CA THR A 49 -11.12 3.61 -7.39
C THR A 49 -10.44 2.29 -7.72
N LEU A 50 -9.63 1.80 -6.81
CA LEU A 50 -9.04 0.46 -6.83
C LEU A 50 -9.75 -0.39 -5.77
N GLU A 51 -10.38 -1.48 -6.17
CA GLU A 51 -11.02 -2.42 -5.25
C GLU A 51 -10.65 -3.86 -5.58
N ASN A 52 -10.09 -4.57 -4.60
CA ASN A 52 -9.64 -5.95 -4.79
C ASN A 52 -8.58 -6.10 -5.89
N VAL A 53 -7.66 -5.15 -6.00
CA VAL A 53 -6.62 -5.10 -7.02
C VAL A 53 -5.31 -5.66 -6.49
N THR A 54 -4.52 -6.30 -7.36
CA THR A 54 -3.13 -6.64 -7.08
C THR A 54 -2.22 -5.94 -8.07
N ILE A 55 -1.17 -5.25 -7.59
CA ILE A 55 -0.13 -4.66 -8.42
C ILE A 55 1.21 -5.16 -7.90
N HIS A 56 2.01 -5.77 -8.78
CA HIS A 56 3.29 -6.31 -8.33
C HIS A 56 4.33 -6.41 -9.44
N ASN A 57 5.59 -6.61 -9.02
CA ASN A 57 6.71 -6.85 -9.93
C ASN A 57 6.86 -5.72 -10.97
N CYS A 58 6.96 -4.47 -10.49
CA CYS A 58 7.15 -3.29 -11.33
C CYS A 58 8.62 -2.84 -11.33
N GLN A 59 9.14 -2.41 -12.49
CA GLN A 59 10.49 -1.87 -12.61
C GLN A 59 10.59 -0.43 -12.06
N GLY A 60 9.49 0.29 -12.01
CA GLY A 60 9.33 1.61 -11.38
C GLY A 60 8.41 1.52 -10.17
N TYR A 61 7.39 2.36 -10.13
CA TYR A 61 6.41 2.43 -9.05
C TYR A 61 5.27 1.43 -9.24
N GLY A 62 4.71 0.94 -8.14
CA GLY A 62 3.45 0.20 -8.18
C GLY A 62 2.30 1.12 -8.53
N LEU A 63 2.13 2.18 -7.75
CA LEU A 63 1.19 3.26 -8.02
C LEU A 63 1.87 4.61 -7.84
N LEU A 64 1.74 5.47 -8.83
CA LEU A 64 2.21 6.85 -8.81
C LEU A 64 1.02 7.77 -9.06
N THR A 65 0.66 8.61 -8.08
CA THR A 65 -0.40 9.59 -8.27
C THR A 65 0.13 11.02 -8.12
N ALA A 66 -0.33 11.90 -9.01
CA ALA A 66 -0.23 13.33 -8.85
C ALA A 66 -1.45 13.86 -8.06
N HIS A 67 -1.73 15.17 -8.14
CA HIS A 67 -2.85 15.82 -7.46
C HIS A 67 -4.21 15.32 -7.97
N ALA A 68 -4.74 14.27 -7.38
CA ALA A 68 -5.98 13.60 -7.78
C ALA A 68 -6.74 13.07 -6.57
N LYS A 69 -8.02 12.72 -6.76
CA LYS A 69 -8.82 11.99 -5.77
C LYS A 69 -8.77 10.49 -6.07
N LEU A 70 -8.22 9.73 -5.13
CA LEU A 70 -7.98 8.28 -5.25
C LEU A 70 -8.56 7.56 -4.04
N SER A 71 -9.23 6.44 -4.28
CA SER A 71 -9.62 5.49 -3.23
C SER A 71 -9.06 4.11 -3.52
N MET A 72 -8.48 3.48 -2.50
CA MET A 72 -7.91 2.14 -2.57
C MET A 72 -8.49 1.27 -1.46
N TYR A 73 -9.11 0.16 -1.84
CA TYR A 73 -9.75 -0.79 -0.93
C TYR A 73 -9.27 -2.22 -1.22
N ASN A 74 -8.98 -2.99 -0.16
CA ASN A 74 -8.56 -4.39 -0.29
C ASN A 74 -7.48 -4.62 -1.37
N THR A 75 -6.59 -3.65 -1.55
CA THR A 75 -5.61 -3.66 -2.64
C THR A 75 -4.23 -4.07 -2.12
N GLN A 76 -3.59 -4.98 -2.84
CA GLN A 76 -2.21 -5.38 -2.60
C GLN A 76 -1.29 -4.70 -3.60
N ILE A 77 -0.26 -3.97 -3.12
CA ILE A 77 0.81 -3.43 -3.97
C ILE A 77 2.15 -3.87 -3.39
N THR A 78 2.92 -4.63 -4.16
CA THR A 78 4.11 -5.33 -3.65
C THR A 78 5.23 -5.43 -4.69
N ASN A 79 6.46 -5.59 -4.22
CA ASN A 79 7.61 -5.95 -5.05
C ASN A 79 7.84 -4.99 -6.23
N THR A 80 8.12 -3.73 -5.96
CA THR A 80 8.43 -2.70 -6.95
C THR A 80 9.85 -2.18 -6.75
N LEU A 81 10.56 -1.80 -7.83
CA LEU A 81 11.88 -1.19 -7.68
C LEU A 81 11.79 0.23 -7.10
N GLY A 82 10.81 1.02 -7.55
CA GLY A 82 10.44 2.29 -6.91
C GLY A 82 9.60 2.05 -5.63
N ASP A 83 8.89 3.07 -5.16
CA ASP A 83 7.96 2.91 -4.04
C ASP A 83 6.76 2.06 -4.48
N CYS A 84 6.19 1.25 -3.57
CA CYS A 84 4.95 0.55 -3.89
C CYS A 84 3.85 1.58 -4.19
N VAL A 85 3.72 2.60 -3.36
CA VAL A 85 2.81 3.73 -3.57
C VAL A 85 3.56 5.04 -3.38
N LEU A 86 3.49 5.92 -4.38
CA LEU A 86 3.97 7.30 -4.30
C LEU A 86 2.81 8.28 -4.50
N VAL A 87 2.48 9.04 -3.44
CA VAL A 87 1.44 10.07 -3.43
C VAL A 87 2.09 11.45 -3.53
N ASN A 88 1.89 12.15 -4.64
CA ASN A 88 2.39 13.52 -4.86
C ASN A 88 1.26 14.56 -4.67
N GLY A 89 0.64 14.59 -3.49
CA GLY A 89 -0.49 15.47 -3.18
C GLY A 89 -1.87 14.86 -3.55
N GLY A 90 -2.93 15.66 -3.43
CA GLY A 90 -4.30 15.24 -3.72
C GLY A 90 -5.12 14.83 -2.51
N ASP A 91 -6.18 14.07 -2.73
CA ASP A 91 -7.09 13.50 -1.72
C ASP A 91 -7.13 11.99 -1.88
N VAL A 92 -6.47 11.27 -0.96
CA VAL A 92 -6.20 9.83 -1.09
C VAL A 92 -6.73 9.08 0.14
N GLU A 93 -7.52 8.05 -0.11
CA GLU A 93 -8.00 7.11 0.90
C GLU A 93 -7.45 5.71 0.62
N ILE A 94 -6.87 5.08 1.65
CA ILE A 94 -6.31 3.72 1.61
C ILE A 94 -6.89 2.94 2.78
N ASN A 95 -7.67 1.90 2.51
CA ASN A 95 -8.30 1.10 3.57
C ASN A 95 -8.22 -0.40 3.27
N ASN A 96 -7.87 -1.18 4.29
CA ASN A 96 -7.65 -2.63 4.19
C ASN A 96 -6.69 -3.03 3.05
N CYS A 97 -5.59 -2.29 2.90
CA CYS A 97 -4.58 -2.58 1.88
C CYS A 97 -3.34 -3.26 2.44
N THR A 98 -2.59 -3.94 1.58
CA THR A 98 -1.27 -4.49 1.88
C THR A 98 -0.24 -3.84 0.96
N LEU A 99 0.62 -3.02 1.54
CA LEU A 99 1.75 -2.37 0.86
C LEU A 99 3.02 -3.00 1.39
N ALA A 100 3.67 -3.86 0.57
CA ALA A 100 4.77 -4.68 1.07
C ALA A 100 5.97 -4.70 0.11
N GLN A 101 7.06 -4.08 0.55
CA GLN A 101 8.24 -3.87 -0.27
C GLN A 101 9.28 -4.97 -0.08
N PHE A 102 9.15 -6.04 -0.86
CA PHE A 102 10.10 -7.17 -0.88
C PHE A 102 10.74 -7.39 -2.26
N TYR A 103 10.93 -6.31 -3.05
CA TYR A 103 11.55 -6.40 -4.37
C TYR A 103 12.95 -7.04 -4.28
N PRO A 104 13.20 -8.17 -4.97
CA PRO A 104 14.38 -8.98 -4.72
C PRO A 104 15.63 -8.56 -5.51
N PHE A 105 15.45 -7.79 -6.60
CA PHE A 105 16.51 -7.62 -7.60
C PHE A 105 17.45 -6.44 -7.33
N ASP A 106 17.08 -5.51 -6.46
CA ASP A 106 17.92 -4.35 -6.13
C ASP A 106 17.73 -3.92 -4.66
N ALA A 107 18.82 -3.75 -3.96
CA ALA A 107 18.80 -3.25 -2.58
C ALA A 107 18.45 -1.76 -2.48
N LYS A 108 18.55 -1.00 -3.59
CA LYS A 108 18.13 0.42 -3.67
C LYS A 108 16.65 0.60 -3.97
N ARG A 109 15.86 -0.45 -3.76
CA ARG A 109 14.39 -0.36 -3.87
C ARG A 109 13.83 0.78 -3.04
N GLY A 110 12.68 1.32 -3.47
CA GLY A 110 11.93 2.31 -2.72
C GLY A 110 11.29 1.76 -1.44
N VAL A 111 10.37 2.51 -0.87
CA VAL A 111 9.60 2.14 0.33
C VAL A 111 8.17 1.69 -0.03
N ALA A 112 7.46 1.13 0.96
CA ALA A 112 6.08 0.68 0.74
C ALA A 112 5.12 1.86 0.49
N LEU A 113 5.27 2.97 1.24
CA LEU A 113 4.46 4.17 1.06
C LEU A 113 5.30 5.44 1.20
N ARG A 114 5.30 6.24 0.14
CA ARG A 114 5.86 7.60 0.16
C ARG A 114 4.77 8.62 -0.17
N PHE A 115 4.76 9.75 0.53
CA PHE A 115 3.86 10.86 0.25
C PHE A 115 4.59 12.20 0.34
N THR A 116 4.30 13.08 -0.61
CA THR A 116 5.04 14.34 -0.79
C THR A 116 4.11 15.53 -1.02
N THR A 117 4.66 16.75 -0.92
CA THR A 117 3.99 18.01 -1.26
C THR A 117 4.46 18.58 -2.59
N ARG A 118 4.69 17.75 -3.62
CA ARG A 118 4.84 18.29 -4.99
C ARG A 118 3.60 19.05 -5.45
N HIS A 119 2.45 18.64 -4.92
CA HIS A 119 1.17 19.36 -4.95
C HIS A 119 0.59 19.37 -3.55
N PRO A 120 -0.39 20.23 -3.23
CA PRO A 120 -1.06 20.22 -1.92
C PRO A 120 -1.59 18.80 -1.60
N LEU A 121 -1.16 18.25 -0.48
CA LEU A 121 -1.72 17.03 0.07
C LEU A 121 -2.94 17.42 0.91
N LEU A 122 -4.11 17.38 0.29
CA LEU A 122 -5.37 17.80 0.91
C LEU A 122 -5.79 16.82 1.98
N ASN A 123 -5.58 15.52 1.69
CA ASN A 123 -5.83 14.44 2.60
C ASN A 123 -5.07 13.19 2.16
N LEU A 124 -4.47 12.47 3.11
CA LEU A 124 -4.05 11.08 2.97
C LEU A 124 -4.57 10.35 4.20
N ALA A 125 -5.66 9.60 4.05
CA ALA A 125 -6.22 8.77 5.11
C ALA A 125 -5.87 7.31 4.89
N VAL A 126 -5.09 6.73 5.80
CA VAL A 126 -4.69 5.31 5.75
C VAL A 126 -5.26 4.59 6.96
N SER A 127 -6.06 3.55 6.73
CA SER A 127 -6.69 2.76 7.79
C SER A 127 -6.62 1.26 7.51
N ASN A 128 -6.61 0.46 8.57
CA ASN A 128 -6.63 -1.01 8.50
C ASN A 128 -5.60 -1.59 7.51
N THR A 129 -4.49 -0.90 7.32
CA THR A 129 -3.52 -1.18 6.24
C THR A 129 -2.21 -1.71 6.81
N LEU A 130 -1.65 -2.73 6.16
CA LEU A 130 -0.34 -3.30 6.46
C LEU A 130 0.72 -2.66 5.56
N VAL A 131 1.66 -1.91 6.16
CA VAL A 131 2.79 -1.26 5.49
C VAL A 131 4.09 -1.87 6.00
N THR A 132 4.74 -2.72 5.20
CA THR A 132 5.91 -3.50 5.62
C THR A 132 6.91 -3.74 4.49
N GLY A 133 8.05 -4.35 4.78
CA GLY A 133 9.08 -4.66 3.80
C GLY A 133 10.42 -5.00 4.41
N TYR A 134 11.48 -5.02 3.59
CA TYR A 134 12.83 -5.34 4.05
C TYR A 134 13.51 -4.24 4.86
N ALA A 135 13.35 -2.98 4.44
CA ALA A 135 13.99 -1.87 5.16
C ALA A 135 13.28 -1.61 6.48
N ASP A 136 14.01 -1.07 7.45
CA ASP A 136 13.49 -0.76 8.79
C ASP A 136 12.50 0.40 8.79
N ASP A 137 12.49 1.19 7.71
CA ASP A 137 11.53 2.27 7.48
C ASP A 137 10.86 2.10 6.11
N GLN A 138 9.55 1.87 6.13
CA GLN A 138 8.73 1.65 4.95
C GLN A 138 7.71 2.77 4.71
N LEU A 139 7.78 3.85 5.52
CA LEU A 139 6.89 5.00 5.44
C LEU A 139 7.70 6.29 5.35
N MET A 140 7.57 7.04 4.25
CA MET A 140 8.27 8.30 4.06
C MET A 140 7.33 9.45 3.73
N GLY A 141 7.24 10.44 4.63
CA GLY A 141 6.56 11.72 4.42
C GLY A 141 7.55 12.83 4.11
N GLU A 142 7.43 13.47 2.96
CA GLU A 142 8.33 14.54 2.53
C GLU A 142 7.56 15.86 2.32
N LYS A 143 7.65 16.76 3.29
CA LYS A 143 7.13 18.12 3.18
C LYS A 143 8.17 19.02 2.55
N GLY A 144 7.91 19.52 1.34
CA GLY A 144 8.76 20.49 0.68
C GLY A 144 8.57 21.91 1.26
N ASP A 145 7.71 22.71 0.64
CA ASP A 145 7.39 24.06 1.12
C ASP A 145 6.50 24.02 2.37
N SER A 146 6.86 24.75 3.42
CA SER A 146 6.13 24.80 4.69
C SER A 146 4.72 25.43 4.56
N THR A 147 4.46 26.18 3.50
CA THR A 147 3.16 26.83 3.24
C THR A 147 2.14 25.92 2.55
N ILE A 148 2.60 24.80 1.96
CA ILE A 148 1.74 23.87 1.25
C ILE A 148 1.04 22.94 2.25
N GLN A 149 -0.24 22.65 2.00
CA GLN A 149 -1.02 21.67 2.80
C GLN A 149 -0.35 20.30 2.79
N PHE A 150 -0.26 19.71 3.98
CA PHE A 150 0.32 18.39 4.20
C PHE A 150 -0.50 17.66 5.26
N ASN A 151 -1.71 17.26 4.86
CA ASN A 151 -2.66 16.61 5.77
C ASN A 151 -2.63 15.10 5.55
N TYR A 152 -2.36 14.36 6.62
CA TYR A 152 -2.35 12.90 6.60
C TYR A 152 -2.80 12.33 7.95
N SER A 153 -3.26 11.10 7.92
CA SER A 153 -3.59 10.33 9.12
C SER A 153 -3.43 8.83 8.86
N PHE A 154 -2.98 8.14 9.89
CA PHE A 154 -2.84 6.69 9.93
C PHE A 154 -3.63 6.17 11.12
N ALA A 155 -4.53 5.20 10.89
CA ALA A 155 -5.36 4.64 11.94
C ALA A 155 -5.44 3.11 11.83
N HIS A 156 -5.45 2.41 12.97
CA HIS A 156 -5.68 0.97 13.05
C HIS A 156 -4.85 0.15 12.05
N SER A 157 -3.61 0.56 11.85
CA SER A 157 -2.72 0.01 10.81
C SER A 157 -1.45 -0.57 11.44
N ILE A 158 -0.80 -1.48 10.73
CA ILE A 158 0.55 -1.94 11.08
C ILE A 158 1.53 -1.26 10.16
N ILE A 159 2.55 -0.62 10.72
CA ILE A 159 3.53 0.15 9.94
C ILE A 159 4.95 -0.17 10.40
N ARG A 160 5.77 -0.62 9.46
CA ARG A 160 7.21 -0.78 9.65
C ARG A 160 7.91 0.56 9.45
N THR A 161 8.04 1.30 10.54
CA THR A 161 8.73 2.60 10.62
C THR A 161 9.14 2.85 12.06
N PRO A 162 10.18 3.64 12.34
CA PRO A 162 10.47 4.10 13.70
C PRO A 162 9.24 4.77 14.32
N LYS A 163 9.00 4.49 15.60
CA LYS A 163 7.86 5.09 16.29
C LYS A 163 7.93 6.62 16.22
N VAL A 164 6.84 7.24 15.79
CA VAL A 164 6.73 8.70 15.71
C VAL A 164 6.51 9.27 17.10
N GLU A 165 7.53 9.98 17.63
CA GLU A 165 7.51 10.58 18.97
C GLU A 165 7.42 12.11 18.93
N THR A 166 7.34 12.70 17.74
CA THR A 166 7.18 14.14 17.51
C THR A 166 5.72 14.59 17.70
N ALA A 167 5.46 15.88 17.50
CA ALA A 167 4.09 16.42 17.50
C ALA A 167 3.17 15.73 16.49
N ASP A 168 3.74 15.13 15.44
CA ASP A 168 2.99 14.40 14.41
C ASP A 168 2.41 13.07 14.90
N SER A 169 2.78 12.61 16.11
CA SER A 169 2.21 11.39 16.71
C SER A 169 0.68 11.42 16.82
N VAL A 170 0.07 12.61 16.85
CA VAL A 170 -1.40 12.77 16.86
C VAL A 170 -2.09 12.30 15.59
N TYR A 171 -1.33 12.15 14.49
CA TYR A 171 -1.83 11.64 13.22
C TYR A 171 -1.73 10.11 13.09
N PHE A 172 -1.22 9.44 14.13
CA PHE A 172 -1.05 7.99 14.19
C PHE A 172 -1.90 7.41 15.33
N VAL A 173 -3.15 7.07 15.03
CA VAL A 173 -4.15 6.60 16.01
C VAL A 173 -4.22 5.08 15.98
N ASP A 174 -4.01 4.42 17.13
CA ASP A 174 -4.06 2.96 17.24
C ASP A 174 -3.20 2.22 16.20
N VAL A 175 -2.04 2.80 15.89
CA VAL A 175 -1.04 2.21 14.98
C VAL A 175 -0.13 1.26 15.75
N ILE A 176 0.05 0.07 15.19
CA ILE A 176 1.05 -0.91 15.64
C ILE A 176 2.32 -0.68 14.84
N TYR A 177 3.38 -0.24 15.51
CA TYR A 177 4.71 -0.12 14.91
C TYR A 177 5.39 -1.49 14.94
N GLU A 178 5.84 -1.98 13.78
CA GLU A 178 6.59 -3.25 13.75
C GLU A 178 7.91 -3.14 14.52
N ASP A 179 8.18 -4.10 15.38
CA ASP A 179 9.52 -4.27 15.92
C ASP A 179 10.39 -4.93 14.85
N VAL A 180 11.37 -4.20 14.32
CA VAL A 180 12.32 -4.69 13.31
C VAL A 180 13.17 -5.88 13.79
N LYS A 181 13.23 -6.12 15.10
CA LYS A 181 13.90 -7.27 15.71
C LYS A 181 13.00 -8.49 15.86
N ASP A 182 11.69 -8.33 15.69
CA ASP A 182 10.76 -9.45 15.71
C ASP A 182 10.88 -10.25 14.41
N THR A 183 11.47 -11.42 14.52
CA THR A 183 11.64 -12.38 13.42
C THR A 183 10.55 -13.46 13.38
N VAL A 184 9.52 -13.34 14.21
CA VAL A 184 8.47 -14.35 14.38
C VAL A 184 7.15 -13.92 13.75
N SER A 185 6.73 -12.66 13.94
CA SER A 185 5.39 -12.20 13.59
C SER A 185 5.35 -10.94 12.69
N CYS A 186 6.52 -10.33 12.41
CA CYS A 186 6.66 -9.10 11.63
C CYS A 186 7.40 -9.31 10.30
N GLY A 187 7.37 -8.29 9.44
CA GLY A 187 8.06 -8.31 8.14
C GLY A 187 7.54 -9.42 7.23
N GLU A 188 8.44 -10.24 6.70
CA GLU A 188 8.07 -11.37 5.83
C GLU A 188 7.19 -12.42 6.53
N LYS A 189 7.22 -12.49 7.87
CA LYS A 189 6.45 -13.46 8.67
C LYS A 189 4.95 -13.13 8.73
N HIS A 190 4.55 -11.95 8.31
CA HIS A 190 3.12 -11.69 8.08
C HIS A 190 2.51 -12.62 7.03
N PHE A 191 3.31 -13.16 6.11
CA PHE A 191 2.83 -13.76 4.88
C PHE A 191 3.11 -15.26 4.79
N VAL A 192 2.21 -15.95 4.11
CA VAL A 192 2.33 -17.40 3.86
C VAL A 192 3.66 -17.74 3.17
N ARG A 193 4.13 -16.85 2.25
CA ARG A 193 5.40 -17.10 1.55
C ARG A 193 6.01 -15.82 1.00
N ILE A 194 7.26 -15.58 1.38
CA ILE A 194 8.18 -14.63 0.73
C ILE A 194 9.44 -15.41 0.37
N ASP A 195 9.50 -15.98 -0.84
CA ASP A 195 10.61 -16.78 -1.34
C ASP A 195 11.26 -16.05 -2.52
N THR A 196 12.30 -15.28 -2.20
CA THR A 196 13.04 -14.46 -3.17
C THR A 196 13.93 -15.26 -4.09
N ASP A 197 14.39 -16.45 -3.67
CA ASP A 197 15.26 -17.30 -4.47
C ASP A 197 14.48 -17.95 -5.62
N SER A 198 13.27 -18.41 -5.34
CA SER A 198 12.37 -19.02 -6.33
C SER A 198 11.40 -18.01 -6.93
N LEU A 199 11.39 -16.74 -6.49
CA LEU A 199 10.44 -15.69 -6.87
C LEU A 199 8.98 -16.10 -6.66
N ARG A 200 8.69 -16.75 -5.55
CA ARG A 200 7.35 -17.22 -5.19
C ARG A 200 6.84 -16.44 -3.99
N TYR A 201 5.74 -15.76 -4.18
CA TYR A 201 5.14 -14.88 -3.18
C TYR A 201 3.68 -15.25 -2.96
N ASP A 202 3.29 -15.27 -1.69
CA ASP A 202 1.90 -15.39 -1.27
C ASP A 202 1.69 -14.42 -0.10
N PHE A 203 1.08 -13.29 -0.40
CA PHE A 203 0.85 -12.21 0.56
C PHE A 203 -0.42 -12.37 1.38
N ARG A 204 -1.07 -13.53 1.35
CA ARG A 204 -2.09 -13.86 2.35
C ARG A 204 -1.43 -14.00 3.72
N LEU A 205 -2.20 -13.69 4.77
CA LEU A 205 -1.67 -13.74 6.13
C LEU A 205 -1.32 -15.16 6.56
N ASP A 206 -0.15 -15.29 7.19
CA ASP A 206 0.25 -16.51 7.91
C ASP A 206 -0.35 -16.50 9.32
N SER A 207 -0.45 -17.68 9.94
CA SER A 207 -1.00 -17.90 11.28
C SER A 207 -0.28 -17.15 12.41
N VAL A 208 0.96 -16.73 12.17
CA VAL A 208 1.78 -15.98 13.15
C VAL A 208 1.69 -14.47 12.97
N SER A 209 0.97 -14.00 11.96
CA SER A 209 0.89 -12.58 11.62
C SER A 209 0.29 -11.73 12.74
N LEU A 210 0.96 -10.62 13.08
CA LEU A 210 0.42 -9.60 13.99
C LEU A 210 -0.85 -8.93 13.46
N ALA A 211 -1.16 -9.06 12.16
CA ALA A 211 -2.29 -8.41 11.51
C ALA A 211 -3.65 -9.07 11.84
N ILE A 212 -3.62 -10.31 12.33
CA ILE A 212 -4.83 -11.09 12.61
C ILE A 212 -5.63 -10.46 13.75
N ASP A 213 -6.94 -10.29 13.56
CA ASP A 213 -7.89 -9.76 14.54
C ASP A 213 -7.55 -8.31 15.02
N LYS A 214 -6.95 -7.48 14.17
CA LYS A 214 -6.45 -6.15 14.58
C LYS A 214 -7.03 -4.96 13.83
N ALA A 215 -7.82 -5.16 12.77
CA ALA A 215 -8.48 -4.05 12.10
C ALA A 215 -9.63 -3.48 12.93
N ASP A 216 -9.95 -2.21 12.72
CA ASP A 216 -11.11 -1.58 13.32
C ASP A 216 -12.41 -2.10 12.70
N THR A 217 -13.26 -2.67 13.51
CA THR A 217 -14.52 -3.30 13.09
C THR A 217 -15.53 -2.32 12.48
N LEU A 218 -15.41 -1.02 12.74
CA LEU A 218 -16.34 -0.01 12.25
C LEU A 218 -15.96 0.50 10.85
N SER A 219 -14.66 0.52 10.54
CA SER A 219 -14.14 1.06 9.28
C SER A 219 -13.61 -0.01 8.32
N ALA A 220 -13.43 -1.26 8.79
CA ALA A 220 -12.99 -2.34 7.93
C ALA A 220 -14.00 -2.65 6.82
N ARG A 221 -13.47 -3.00 5.64
CA ARG A 221 -14.29 -3.44 4.50
C ARG A 221 -14.98 -4.78 4.83
N PRO A 222 -16.20 -5.02 4.34
CA PRO A 222 -16.96 -6.24 4.69
C PRO A 222 -16.37 -7.52 4.09
N THR A 223 -15.61 -7.40 3.02
CA THR A 223 -14.94 -8.52 2.35
C THR A 223 -13.46 -8.24 2.19
N ASP A 224 -12.66 -9.27 2.00
CA ASP A 224 -11.24 -9.17 1.69
C ASP A 224 -10.96 -9.09 0.17
N ARG A 225 -9.68 -9.03 -0.22
CA ARG A 225 -9.24 -8.96 -1.63
C ARG A 225 -9.77 -10.13 -2.48
N ASN A 226 -10.00 -11.29 -1.91
CA ASN A 226 -10.54 -12.45 -2.60
C ASN A 226 -12.08 -12.53 -2.59
N GLY A 227 -12.75 -11.51 -2.05
CA GLY A 227 -14.20 -11.47 -1.90
C GLY A 227 -14.71 -12.33 -0.73
N LYS A 228 -13.81 -12.78 0.15
CA LYS A 228 -14.18 -13.52 1.35
C LYS A 228 -14.72 -12.54 2.39
N THR A 229 -15.85 -12.86 2.99
CA THR A 229 -16.41 -12.09 4.11
C THR A 229 -15.43 -12.09 5.29
N ARG A 230 -15.10 -10.91 5.79
CA ARG A 230 -14.32 -10.76 7.02
C ARG A 230 -15.14 -11.20 8.21
N ASP A 231 -14.47 -11.76 9.19
CA ASP A 231 -15.16 -12.21 10.38
C ASP A 231 -15.45 -11.05 11.38
N ARG A 232 -15.85 -11.40 12.60
CA ARG A 232 -16.24 -10.39 13.61
C ARG A 232 -15.05 -9.52 14.08
N LEU A 233 -13.83 -10.01 13.97
CA LEU A 233 -12.59 -9.33 14.32
C LEU A 233 -11.72 -9.27 13.06
N PRO A 234 -11.98 -8.33 12.15
CA PRO A 234 -11.33 -8.31 10.86
C PRO A 234 -9.84 -8.10 10.97
N ASP A 235 -9.11 -8.58 9.96
CA ASP A 235 -7.67 -8.48 9.89
C ASP A 235 -7.20 -7.17 9.24
N ILE A 236 -6.04 -6.68 9.66
CA ILE A 236 -5.34 -5.59 8.98
C ILE A 236 -4.76 -6.10 7.65
N GLY A 237 -4.95 -5.31 6.58
CA GLY A 237 -4.44 -5.64 5.26
C GLY A 237 -5.50 -6.10 4.27
N ALA A 238 -5.04 -6.47 3.09
CA ALA A 238 -5.91 -6.83 1.95
C ALA A 238 -6.61 -8.19 2.12
N TYR A 239 -6.11 -9.06 2.97
CA TYR A 239 -6.59 -10.44 3.12
C TYR A 239 -7.08 -10.72 4.53
N GLU A 240 -8.11 -11.56 4.61
CA GLU A 240 -8.58 -12.17 5.84
C GLU A 240 -7.91 -13.53 6.04
N TYR A 241 -7.33 -13.75 7.22
CA TYR A 241 -6.74 -15.05 7.59
C TYR A 241 -7.81 -16.12 7.64
N ILE A 242 -7.53 -17.24 7.05
CA ILE A 242 -8.41 -18.42 7.08
C ILE A 242 -7.77 -19.46 7.98
N LYS A 243 -8.38 -19.65 9.13
CA LYS A 243 -7.96 -20.74 10.01
C LYS A 243 -8.16 -22.07 9.28
N PRO A 244 -7.10 -22.91 9.13
CA PRO A 244 -7.21 -24.21 8.47
C PRO A 244 -8.13 -25.18 9.16
#